data_cc84ead9508f33297b0860d9763b418a
#
_entry.id   cc84ead9508f33297b0860d9763b418a
#
_cell.length_a   1.000
_cell.length_b   1.000
_cell.length_c   1.000
_cell.angle_alpha   90.00
_cell.angle_beta   90.00
_cell.angle_gamma   90.00
#
_symmetry.space_group_name_H-M   'P 1'
#
loop_
_entity.id
_entity.type
_entity.pdbx_description
1 polymer ?
#
loop_
_entity_poly.entity_id
_entity_poly.type
_entity_poly.pdbx_seq_one_letter_code
_entity_poly.pdbx_strand_id
1 'polypeptide(L)'
;MDDNAQNFNGIMTVEFYPKWKIKHSNPSPYRPKMNGIVEASNKNIKKIIHKMVVTYKDWHEMLPFIFHVYPTTVRTSTGATLNFLVYGMEVVIPLEVEIPSLRVLIDSELEDTEWTKVRCGQLNLINEKRISIKE
;
A
#
# COMPACT_ATOMS: atom_id res chain seq x y z
N MET A 1 -0.64 13.61 -3.85
CA MET A 1 0.06 14.88 -3.62
C MET A 1 1.14 14.97 -4.68
N ASP A 2 1.07 15.94 -5.55
CA ASP A 2 1.93 16.05 -6.72
C ASP A 2 2.95 17.16 -6.53
N ASP A 3 4.07 17.08 -7.27
CA ASP A 3 5.02 18.19 -7.36
C ASP A 3 4.37 19.39 -8.04
N ASN A 4 4.79 20.58 -7.68
CA ASN A 4 4.30 21.83 -8.27
C ASN A 4 4.85 22.06 -9.70
N ALA A 5 5.08 20.97 -10.42
CA ALA A 5 5.57 20.99 -11.79
C ALA A 5 4.46 21.41 -12.76
N GLN A 6 4.80 22.19 -13.78
CA GLN A 6 3.86 22.68 -14.79
C GLN A 6 3.07 21.54 -15.45
N ASN A 7 3.66 20.35 -15.58
CA ASN A 7 3.02 19.18 -16.20
C ASN A 7 1.78 18.71 -15.44
N PHE A 8 1.76 18.87 -14.10
CA PHE A 8 0.64 18.47 -13.25
C PHE A 8 -0.42 19.58 -13.06
N ASN A 9 -0.10 20.81 -13.47
CA ASN A 9 -0.99 21.96 -13.40
C ASN A 9 -1.48 22.39 -14.80
N GLY A 10 -1.27 21.56 -15.82
CA GLY A 10 -1.74 21.81 -17.18
C GLY A 10 -3.26 21.66 -17.33
N ILE A 11 -3.82 22.29 -18.34
CA ILE A 11 -5.28 22.29 -18.63
C ILE A 11 -5.80 20.85 -18.73
N MET A 12 -5.10 19.96 -19.43
CA MET A 12 -5.49 18.55 -19.60
C MET A 12 -5.57 17.81 -18.26
N THR A 13 -4.64 18.10 -17.35
CA THR A 13 -4.59 17.44 -16.04
C THR A 13 -5.71 17.92 -15.12
N VAL A 14 -6.02 19.23 -15.18
CA VAL A 14 -7.13 19.83 -14.41
C VAL A 14 -8.49 19.29 -14.85
N GLU A 15 -8.68 19.00 -16.14
CA GLU A 15 -9.90 18.35 -16.65
C GLU A 15 -9.96 16.86 -16.31
N PHE A 16 -8.81 16.19 -16.25
CA PHE A 16 -8.70 14.76 -15.97
C PHE A 16 -9.07 14.42 -14.52
N TYR A 17 -8.57 15.19 -13.55
CA TYR A 17 -8.76 14.89 -12.13
C TYR A 17 -10.23 14.77 -11.69
N PRO A 18 -11.15 15.70 -12.04
CA PRO A 18 -12.56 15.60 -11.68
C PRO A 18 -13.25 14.37 -12.30
N LYS A 19 -12.90 14.05 -13.56
CA LYS A 19 -13.46 12.89 -14.28
C LYS A 19 -13.21 11.57 -13.52
N TRP A 20 -12.06 11.45 -12.87
CA TRP A 20 -11.67 10.26 -12.12
C TRP A 20 -11.82 10.41 -10.60
N LYS A 21 -12.51 11.49 -10.16
CA LYS A 21 -12.70 11.81 -8.73
C LYS A 21 -11.38 11.87 -7.95
N ILE A 22 -10.29 12.29 -8.60
CA ILE A 22 -8.98 12.44 -7.99
C ILE A 22 -8.90 13.83 -7.35
N LYS A 23 -8.67 13.87 -6.03
CA LYS A 23 -8.43 15.12 -5.33
C LYS A 23 -6.99 15.57 -5.58
N HIS A 24 -6.83 16.58 -6.44
CA HIS A 24 -5.54 17.21 -6.66
C HIS A 24 -5.18 18.13 -5.48
N SER A 25 -3.94 18.04 -5.01
CA SER A 25 -3.43 18.86 -3.91
C SER A 25 -1.96 19.14 -4.11
N ASN A 26 -1.63 20.39 -4.31
CA ASN A 26 -0.24 20.84 -4.47
C ASN A 26 0.43 21.00 -3.11
N PRO A 27 1.69 20.57 -2.96
CA PRO A 27 2.48 20.85 -1.76
C PRO A 27 2.77 22.34 -1.67
N SER A 28 2.76 22.87 -0.45
CA SER A 28 3.23 24.24 -0.22
C SER A 28 4.74 24.34 -0.50
N PRO A 29 5.20 25.34 -1.27
CA PRO A 29 6.62 25.50 -1.59
C PRO A 29 7.51 25.67 -0.36
N TYR A 30 6.94 26.06 0.78
CA TYR A 30 7.68 26.25 2.05
C TYR A 30 7.64 25.01 2.98
N ARG A 31 7.03 23.89 2.58
CA ARG A 31 6.94 22.68 3.41
C ARG A 31 7.41 21.43 2.65
N PRO A 32 8.71 21.31 2.35
CA PRO A 32 9.25 20.14 1.63
C PRO A 32 9.03 18.81 2.36
N LYS A 33 8.89 18.84 3.70
CA LYS A 33 8.59 17.62 4.51
C LYS A 33 7.25 16.95 4.15
N MET A 34 6.29 17.68 3.58
CA MET A 34 5.00 17.10 3.17
C MET A 34 5.15 16.13 1.99
N ASN A 35 6.17 16.30 1.17
CA ASN A 35 6.43 15.44 0.01
C ASN A 35 7.32 14.23 0.35
N GLY A 36 7.98 14.24 1.51
CA GLY A 36 8.96 13.21 1.89
C GLY A 36 8.41 11.79 1.90
N ILE A 37 7.14 11.59 2.32
CA ILE A 37 6.49 10.27 2.32
C ILE A 37 6.27 9.80 0.89
N VAL A 38 5.81 10.67 0.00
CA VAL A 38 5.59 10.36 -1.42
C VAL A 38 6.91 10.05 -2.11
N GLU A 39 7.95 10.85 -1.85
CA GLU A 39 9.30 10.63 -2.39
C GLU A 39 9.88 9.29 -1.93
N ALA A 40 9.77 8.96 -0.64
CA ALA A 40 10.21 7.67 -0.10
C ALA A 40 9.45 6.50 -0.73
N SER A 41 8.13 6.62 -0.91
CA SER A 41 7.30 5.63 -1.57
C SER A 41 7.69 5.45 -3.03
N ASN A 42 7.86 6.53 -3.77
CA ASN A 42 8.31 6.52 -5.16
C ASN A 42 9.71 5.91 -5.31
N LYS A 43 10.62 6.21 -4.38
CA LYS A 43 11.96 5.61 -4.37
C LYS A 43 11.90 4.08 -4.18
N ASN A 44 11.03 3.60 -3.32
CA ASN A 44 10.85 2.16 -3.10
C ASN A 44 10.21 1.49 -4.32
N ILE A 45 9.17 2.09 -4.90
CA ILE A 45 8.54 1.60 -6.13
C ILE A 45 9.56 1.55 -7.27
N LYS A 46 10.35 2.62 -7.47
CA LYS A 46 11.42 2.65 -8.48
C LYS A 46 12.45 1.54 -8.28
N LYS A 47 12.83 1.22 -7.04
CA LYS A 47 13.74 0.10 -6.76
C LYS A 47 13.14 -1.25 -7.16
N ILE A 48 11.85 -1.45 -6.91
CA ILE A 48 11.16 -2.69 -7.30
C ILE A 48 11.10 -2.79 -8.82
N ILE A 49 10.67 -1.72 -9.50
CA ILE A 49 10.63 -1.65 -10.97
C ILE A 49 12.00 -1.97 -11.55
N HIS A 50 13.06 -1.33 -11.05
CA HIS A 50 14.42 -1.53 -11.57
C HIS A 50 14.89 -2.98 -11.45
N LYS A 51 14.54 -3.65 -10.36
CA LYS A 51 14.83 -5.08 -10.19
C LYS A 51 14.06 -5.96 -11.18
N MET A 52 12.83 -5.60 -11.50
CA MET A 52 11.99 -6.34 -12.44
C MET A 52 12.40 -6.10 -13.89
N VAL A 53 12.75 -4.86 -14.23
CA VAL A 53 13.14 -4.47 -15.61
C VAL A 53 14.46 -5.11 -16.04
N VAL A 54 15.35 -5.45 -15.13
CA VAL A 54 16.56 -6.22 -15.47
C VAL A 54 16.22 -7.60 -16.06
N THR A 55 15.07 -8.15 -15.67
CA THR A 55 14.59 -9.48 -16.12
C THR A 55 13.53 -9.38 -17.21
N TYR A 56 12.70 -8.31 -17.19
CA TYR A 56 11.57 -8.12 -18.07
C TYR A 56 11.60 -6.72 -18.69
N LYS A 57 11.54 -6.63 -20.04
CA LYS A 57 11.55 -5.34 -20.74
C LYS A 57 10.24 -4.55 -20.63
N ASP A 58 9.13 -5.23 -20.37
CA ASP A 58 7.77 -4.67 -20.36
C ASP A 58 7.35 -4.24 -18.94
N TRP A 59 8.04 -3.23 -18.42
CA TRP A 59 7.81 -2.72 -17.05
C TRP A 59 6.37 -2.27 -16.78
N HIS A 60 5.67 -1.79 -17.80
CA HIS A 60 4.30 -1.31 -17.70
C HIS A 60 3.32 -2.45 -17.41
N GLU A 61 3.56 -3.64 -17.95
CA GLU A 61 2.75 -4.84 -17.67
C GLU A 61 2.98 -5.32 -16.23
N MET A 62 4.14 -5.03 -15.65
CA MET A 62 4.48 -5.41 -14.28
C MET A 62 3.92 -4.44 -13.23
N LEU A 63 3.44 -3.24 -13.61
CA LEU A 63 2.92 -2.26 -12.67
C LEU A 63 1.79 -2.79 -11.77
N PRO A 64 0.78 -3.53 -12.25
CA PRO A 64 -0.25 -4.10 -11.39
C PRO A 64 0.32 -5.01 -10.31
N PHE A 65 1.30 -5.85 -10.65
CA PHE A 65 1.97 -6.74 -9.70
C PHE A 65 2.79 -5.95 -8.66
N ILE A 66 3.46 -4.88 -9.09
CA ILE A 66 4.23 -4.00 -8.19
C ILE A 66 3.31 -3.32 -7.18
N PHE A 67 2.16 -2.81 -7.63
CA PHE A 67 1.17 -2.19 -6.74
C PHE A 67 0.53 -3.19 -5.78
N HIS A 68 0.50 -4.48 -6.14
CA HIS A 68 0.07 -5.53 -5.23
C HIS A 68 1.17 -5.90 -4.23
N VAL A 69 2.41 -6.07 -4.68
CA VAL A 69 3.56 -6.44 -3.84
C VAL A 69 3.93 -5.34 -2.85
N TYR A 70 3.82 -4.07 -3.25
CA TYR A 70 4.23 -2.95 -2.40
C TYR A 70 3.50 -2.88 -1.04
N PRO A 71 2.15 -3.00 -0.96
CA PRO A 71 1.43 -3.01 0.31
C PRO A 71 1.55 -4.32 1.09
N THR A 72 1.92 -5.43 0.45
CA THR A 72 2.09 -6.74 1.09
C THR A 72 3.51 -6.99 1.62
N THR A 73 4.46 -6.12 1.28
CA THR A 73 5.85 -6.24 1.75
C THR A 73 5.98 -5.67 3.16
N VAL A 74 6.60 -6.45 4.07
CA VAL A 74 6.91 -6.00 5.43
C VAL A 74 7.90 -4.84 5.40
N ARG A 75 7.58 -3.77 6.10
CA ARG A 75 8.46 -2.61 6.27
C ARG A 75 9.39 -2.82 7.45
N THR A 76 10.69 -2.64 7.25
CA THR A 76 11.70 -2.78 8.32
C THR A 76 11.48 -1.80 9.48
N SER A 77 10.98 -0.60 9.19
CA SER A 77 10.72 0.45 10.19
C SER A 77 9.52 0.15 11.10
N THR A 78 8.52 -0.56 10.59
CA THR A 78 7.26 -0.82 11.33
C THR A 78 7.11 -2.29 11.71
N GLY A 79 7.92 -3.17 11.14
CA GLY A 79 7.81 -4.63 11.30
C GLY A 79 6.47 -5.21 10.80
N ALA A 80 5.72 -4.45 9.98
CA ALA A 80 4.41 -4.83 9.50
C ALA A 80 4.22 -4.44 8.03
N THR A 81 3.24 -5.06 7.37
CA THR A 81 2.81 -4.67 6.03
C THR A 81 1.88 -3.46 6.09
N LEU A 82 1.76 -2.71 4.99
CA LEU A 82 0.79 -1.62 4.92
C LEU A 82 -0.65 -2.12 5.04
N ASN A 83 -0.94 -3.28 4.44
CA ASN A 83 -2.26 -3.90 4.54
C ASN A 83 -2.61 -4.27 5.98
N PHE A 84 -1.68 -4.87 6.71
CA PHE A 84 -1.89 -5.17 8.12
C PHE A 84 -2.19 -3.89 8.93
N LEU A 85 -1.44 -2.80 8.70
CA LEU A 85 -1.64 -1.53 9.42
C LEU A 85 -2.97 -0.83 9.09
N VAL A 86 -3.52 -1.05 7.90
CA VAL A 86 -4.78 -0.44 7.46
C VAL A 86 -5.98 -1.30 7.85
N TYR A 87 -5.93 -2.57 7.47
CA TYR A 87 -7.07 -3.50 7.57
C TYR A 87 -6.98 -4.44 8.77
N GLY A 88 -5.81 -4.61 9.37
CA GLY A 88 -5.54 -5.51 10.50
C GLY A 88 -5.46 -6.97 10.14
N MET A 89 -5.31 -7.24 8.88
CA MET A 89 -5.10 -8.59 8.36
C MET A 89 -4.15 -8.55 7.19
N GLU A 90 -3.44 -9.64 6.98
CA GLU A 90 -2.64 -9.81 5.79
C GLU A 90 -3.55 -10.14 4.59
N VAL A 91 -3.12 -9.70 3.42
CA VAL A 91 -3.83 -10.00 2.16
C VAL A 91 -3.61 -11.47 1.82
N VAL A 92 -4.68 -12.12 1.37
CA VAL A 92 -4.59 -13.42 0.70
C VAL A 92 -4.07 -13.16 -0.72
N ILE A 93 -2.90 -13.70 -1.03
CA ILE A 93 -2.31 -13.55 -2.37
C ILE A 93 -2.96 -14.54 -3.34
N PRO A 94 -2.97 -14.26 -4.67
CA PRO A 94 -3.59 -15.15 -5.65
C PRO A 94 -3.10 -16.61 -5.57
N LEU A 95 -1.82 -16.82 -5.26
CA LEU A 95 -1.26 -18.16 -5.06
C LEU A 95 -1.89 -18.89 -3.88
N GLU A 96 -2.26 -18.20 -2.80
CA GLU A 96 -2.91 -18.78 -1.63
C GLU A 96 -4.36 -19.19 -1.89
N VAL A 97 -4.96 -18.71 -2.97
CA VAL A 97 -6.30 -19.17 -3.42
C VAL A 97 -6.21 -20.56 -4.06
N GLU A 98 -5.12 -20.83 -4.79
CA GLU A 98 -4.89 -22.14 -5.41
C GLU A 98 -4.29 -23.14 -4.42
N ILE A 99 -3.34 -22.68 -3.60
CA ILE A 99 -2.65 -23.48 -2.57
C ILE A 99 -2.83 -22.75 -1.23
N PRO A 100 -3.92 -23.04 -0.50
CA PRO A 100 -4.23 -22.33 0.74
C PRO A 100 -3.12 -22.48 1.77
N SER A 101 -2.66 -21.36 2.33
CA SER A 101 -1.75 -21.37 3.47
C SER A 101 -2.49 -21.85 4.74
N LEU A 102 -1.74 -22.35 5.72
CA LEU A 102 -2.31 -22.79 7.00
C LEU A 102 -3.19 -21.71 7.65
N ARG A 103 -2.81 -20.45 7.52
CA ARG A 103 -3.58 -19.30 8.00
C ARG A 103 -4.97 -19.22 7.34
N VAL A 104 -5.03 -19.36 6.02
CA VAL A 104 -6.28 -19.28 5.25
C VAL A 104 -7.18 -20.47 5.61
N LEU A 105 -6.61 -21.67 5.80
CA LEU A 105 -7.35 -22.86 6.22
C LEU A 105 -7.96 -22.66 7.62
N ILE A 106 -7.17 -22.21 8.60
CA ILE A 106 -7.65 -21.95 9.96
C ILE A 106 -8.77 -20.89 9.95
N ASP A 107 -8.58 -19.78 9.24
CA ASP A 107 -9.58 -18.71 9.14
C ASP A 107 -10.91 -19.21 8.51
N SER A 108 -10.84 -20.18 7.58
CA SER A 108 -12.03 -20.76 6.93
C SER A 108 -12.78 -21.77 7.77
N GLU A 109 -12.15 -22.36 8.78
CA GLU A 109 -12.73 -23.35 9.69
C GLU A 109 -13.37 -22.72 10.93
N LEU A 110 -13.14 -21.43 11.19
CA LEU A 110 -13.70 -20.73 12.34
C LEU A 110 -15.19 -20.48 12.18
N GLU A 111 -15.97 -20.71 13.25
CA GLU A 111 -17.34 -20.23 13.32
C GLU A 111 -17.40 -18.70 13.37
N ASP A 112 -18.50 -18.12 12.89
CA ASP A 112 -18.70 -16.65 12.82
C ASP A 112 -18.46 -15.95 14.17
N THR A 113 -18.85 -16.60 15.28
CA THR A 113 -18.67 -16.07 16.64
C THR A 113 -17.19 -16.05 17.06
N GLU A 114 -16.45 -17.09 16.73
CA GLU A 114 -15.02 -17.21 17.02
C GLU A 114 -14.22 -16.30 16.12
N TRP A 115 -14.54 -16.26 14.83
CA TRP A 115 -13.95 -15.34 13.87
C TRP A 115 -14.08 -13.88 14.34
N THR A 116 -15.27 -13.48 14.82
CA THR A 116 -15.53 -12.13 15.34
C THR A 116 -14.64 -11.80 16.54
N LYS A 117 -14.48 -12.75 17.48
CA LYS A 117 -13.60 -12.56 18.66
C LYS A 117 -12.13 -12.41 18.24
N VAL A 118 -11.64 -13.28 17.39
CA VAL A 118 -10.27 -13.21 16.84
C VAL A 118 -10.07 -11.89 16.11
N ARG A 119 -11.05 -11.48 15.31
CA ARG A 119 -11.00 -10.22 14.57
C ARG A 119 -10.94 -8.99 15.48
N CYS A 120 -11.76 -8.94 16.52
CA CYS A 120 -11.70 -7.87 17.51
C CYS A 120 -10.35 -7.82 18.24
N GLY A 121 -9.77 -8.97 18.58
CA GLY A 121 -8.44 -9.05 19.16
C GLY A 121 -7.35 -8.49 18.23
N GLN A 122 -7.38 -8.86 16.96
CA GLN A 122 -6.46 -8.34 15.95
C GLN A 122 -6.57 -6.81 15.78
N LEU A 123 -7.79 -6.27 15.75
CA LEU A 123 -8.02 -4.83 15.64
C LEU A 123 -7.46 -4.04 16.84
N ASN A 124 -7.55 -4.60 18.06
CA ASN A 124 -6.94 -3.99 19.22
C ASN A 124 -5.40 -3.97 19.11
N LEU A 125 -4.77 -5.07 18.70
CA LEU A 125 -3.32 -5.14 18.46
C LEU A 125 -2.82 -4.16 17.40
N ILE A 126 -3.64 -3.84 16.39
CA ILE A 126 -3.28 -2.84 15.38
C ILE A 126 -3.17 -1.46 16.01
N ASN A 127 -4.09 -1.09 16.87
CA ASN A 127 -4.07 0.22 17.53
C ASN A 127 -2.78 0.38 18.36
N GLU A 128 -2.37 -0.65 19.09
CA GLU A 128 -1.11 -0.65 19.83
C GLU A 128 0.10 -0.50 18.87
N LYS A 129 0.15 -1.26 17.77
CA LYS A 129 1.20 -1.12 16.77
C LYS A 129 1.23 0.25 16.12
N ARG A 130 0.07 0.83 15.80
CA ARG A 130 -0.02 2.19 15.22
C ARG A 130 0.48 3.26 16.18
N ILE A 131 0.29 3.09 17.47
CA ILE A 131 0.79 4.00 18.50
C ILE A 131 2.30 3.91 18.59
N SER A 132 2.86 2.70 18.68
CA SER A 132 4.31 2.46 18.75
C SER A 132 5.10 2.97 17.53
N ILE A 133 4.46 3.16 16.39
CA ILE A 133 5.08 3.71 15.17
C ILE A 133 5.12 5.26 15.20
N LYS A 134 4.29 5.89 16.03
CA LYS A 134 4.24 7.35 16.14
C LYS A 134 5.25 7.92 17.14
N GLU A 135 5.79 7.10 18.02
CA GLU A 135 6.88 7.42 18.93
C GLU A 135 8.24 7.33 18.25
#